data_736a4c48d43e14af496fe0b8afa949f2
#
_entry.id   736a4c48d43e14af496fe0b8afa949f2
#
_cell.length_a   1.000
_cell.length_b   1.000
_cell.length_c   1.000
_cell.angle_alpha   90.00
_cell.angle_beta   90.00
_cell.angle_gamma   90.00
#
_symmetry.space_group_name_H-M   'P 1'
#
loop_
_entity.id
_entity.type
_entity.pdbx_description
1 polymer ?
#
loop_
_entity_poly.entity_id
_entity_poly.type
_entity_poly.pdbx_seq_one_letter_code
_entity_poly.pdbx_strand_id
1 'polypeptide(L)'
;MDEKRNGRARIFSLDLLRGLDIFLLTAIGPLVWAIHRTWGDYDNPAWWLDQVKHPMVGFSLWDIIMPLFLFMSGAAVPLGFSKRLDANGRPTREFWTHLVKRFLLLWVLSVFTHGNLCAFDPEKTHIFAGALFVIAVAMVFVSLWMLIPSRRVQVVLPIVLYVAYAATRQVWDGCKLPMLMYAGVVAPAGALAVQYIRGAGSGGCKALMLAGLGAALLAFGWGLSPWVPMSKRLMSASFTPAALGWCLLALAACYYLADVKGWRRGTWIFTLYGQCSLVAYVIDEQFRPTFRAAAEPFIVGFPQWFGPKYQEMFLWVFMIAIQTFVLYLWRESRRKEK
;
A
#
# COMPACT_ATOMS: atom_id res chain seq x y z
N MET A 1 -28.12 0.88 -7.47
CA MET A 1 -29.11 -0.01 -6.86
C MET A 1 -28.67 -1.48 -6.90
N ASP A 2 -27.35 -1.77 -6.67
CA ASP A 2 -26.76 -3.13 -6.80
C ASP A 2 -26.01 -3.61 -5.53
N GLU A 3 -26.29 -3.01 -4.37
CA GLU A 3 -25.52 -3.25 -3.14
C GLU A 3 -26.01 -4.43 -2.26
N LYS A 4 -27.12 -5.10 -2.63
CA LYS A 4 -27.75 -6.12 -1.77
C LYS A 4 -27.60 -7.58 -2.23
N ARG A 5 -26.79 -7.88 -3.25
CA ARG A 5 -26.78 -9.22 -3.88
C ARG A 5 -25.81 -10.24 -3.26
N ASN A 6 -24.98 -9.85 -2.30
CA ASN A 6 -24.11 -10.81 -1.59
C ASN A 6 -24.04 -10.44 -0.09
N GLY A 7 -24.67 -11.16 0.77
CA GLY A 7 -24.94 -10.98 2.19
C GLY A 7 -23.82 -10.57 3.16
N ARG A 8 -22.81 -9.81 2.71
CA ARG A 8 -21.84 -9.10 3.55
C ARG A 8 -21.56 -7.74 2.89
N ALA A 9 -21.89 -6.66 3.57
CA ALA A 9 -21.66 -5.30 3.12
C ALA A 9 -20.17 -5.10 2.73
N ARG A 10 -19.94 -4.53 1.54
CA ARG A 10 -18.62 -4.11 1.06
C ARG A 10 -18.10 -3.01 1.99
N ILE A 11 -16.90 -3.17 2.51
CA ILE A 11 -16.24 -2.15 3.33
C ILE A 11 -15.64 -1.12 2.37
N PHE A 12 -16.32 0.01 2.21
CA PHE A 12 -15.94 1.04 1.24
C PHE A 12 -14.61 1.72 1.60
N SER A 13 -14.34 1.89 2.88
CA SER A 13 -13.09 2.47 3.38
C SER A 13 -11.83 1.74 2.92
N LEU A 14 -11.91 0.42 2.67
CA LEU A 14 -10.75 -0.33 2.17
C LEU A 14 -10.42 0.03 0.71
N ASP A 15 -11.43 0.20 -0.13
CA ASP A 15 -11.21 0.63 -1.51
C ASP A 15 -10.73 2.08 -1.55
N LEU A 16 -11.27 2.93 -0.68
CA LEU A 16 -10.86 4.32 -0.52
C LEU A 16 -9.40 4.42 -0.08
N LEU A 17 -9.02 3.68 0.97
CA LEU A 17 -7.66 3.72 1.52
C LEU A 17 -6.63 3.16 0.53
N ARG A 18 -6.97 2.08 -0.19
CA ARG A 18 -6.11 1.54 -1.24
C ARG A 18 -5.92 2.53 -2.38
N GLY A 19 -6.99 3.23 -2.76
CA GLY A 19 -6.93 4.23 -3.81
C GLY A 19 -6.13 5.46 -3.40
N LEU A 20 -6.24 5.86 -2.15
CA LEU A 20 -5.46 6.96 -1.59
C LEU A 20 -3.97 6.61 -1.60
N ASP A 21 -3.60 5.38 -1.22
CA ASP A 21 -2.23 4.88 -1.20
C ASP A 21 -1.60 4.89 -2.61
N ILE A 22 -2.32 4.29 -3.60
CA ILE A 22 -1.87 4.31 -5.00
C ILE A 22 -1.80 5.73 -5.55
N PHE A 23 -2.78 6.59 -5.26
CA PHE A 23 -2.80 7.96 -5.74
C PHE A 23 -1.66 8.79 -5.15
N LEU A 24 -1.34 8.59 -3.87
CA LEU A 24 -0.15 9.16 -3.26
C LEU A 24 1.13 8.72 -3.99
N LEU A 25 1.25 7.44 -4.30
CA LEU A 25 2.43 6.89 -4.96
C LEU A 25 2.59 7.41 -6.39
N THR A 26 1.53 7.32 -7.21
CA THR A 26 1.62 7.51 -8.67
C THR A 26 1.33 8.94 -9.14
N ALA A 27 0.65 9.74 -8.31
CA ALA A 27 0.24 11.09 -8.66
C ALA A 27 0.88 12.15 -7.74
N ILE A 28 0.60 12.10 -6.45
CA ILE A 28 1.01 13.16 -5.51
C ILE A 28 2.52 13.20 -5.33
N GLY A 29 3.19 12.04 -5.18
CA GLY A 29 4.64 11.99 -4.97
C GLY A 29 5.43 12.68 -6.08
N PRO A 30 5.26 12.24 -7.32
CA PRO A 30 5.91 12.88 -8.46
C PRO A 30 5.57 14.35 -8.62
N LEU A 31 4.31 14.74 -8.39
CA LEU A 31 3.89 16.14 -8.47
C LEU A 31 4.57 17.00 -7.39
N VAL A 32 4.67 16.52 -6.15
CA VAL A 32 5.36 17.23 -5.07
C VAL A 32 6.86 17.39 -5.40
N TRP A 33 7.49 16.39 -6.01
CA TRP A 33 8.87 16.51 -6.52
C TRP A 33 8.99 17.57 -7.61
N ALA A 34 8.04 17.64 -8.55
CA ALA A 34 8.02 18.66 -9.59
C ALA A 34 7.83 20.07 -9.01
N ILE A 35 6.93 20.22 -8.03
CA ILE A 35 6.72 21.45 -7.27
C ILE A 35 8.03 21.86 -6.55
N HIS A 36 8.70 20.90 -5.91
CA HIS A 36 9.97 21.17 -5.27
C HIS A 36 11.03 21.74 -6.22
N ARG A 37 11.20 21.12 -7.39
CA ARG A 37 12.13 21.62 -8.41
C ARG A 37 11.79 23.02 -8.90
N THR A 38 10.51 23.41 -8.81
CA THR A 38 10.03 24.72 -9.27
C THR A 38 10.32 25.83 -8.26
N TRP A 39 10.13 25.56 -6.96
CA TRP A 39 10.19 26.56 -5.89
C TRP A 39 11.25 26.29 -4.83
N GLY A 40 11.83 25.10 -4.81
CA GLY A 40 12.81 24.73 -3.79
C GLY A 40 14.18 25.35 -4.04
N ASP A 41 14.75 25.94 -3.00
CA ASP A 41 16.18 26.14 -2.93
C ASP A 41 16.82 24.78 -2.66
N TYR A 42 17.71 24.33 -3.53
CA TYR A 42 18.32 22.98 -3.41
C TYR A 42 19.07 22.82 -2.08
N ASP A 43 19.56 23.92 -1.53
CA ASP A 43 20.36 23.94 -0.30
C ASP A 43 19.51 24.03 0.97
N ASN A 44 18.24 24.45 0.88
CA ASN A 44 17.36 24.60 2.04
C ASN A 44 15.91 24.17 1.70
N PRO A 45 15.64 22.85 1.55
CA PRO A 45 14.30 22.38 1.25
C PRO A 45 13.36 22.72 2.40
N ALA A 46 12.18 23.26 2.08
CA ALA A 46 11.13 23.47 3.06
C ALA A 46 10.82 22.13 3.78
N TRP A 47 10.60 22.17 5.09
CA TRP A 47 10.42 20.98 5.95
C TRP A 47 9.40 19.96 5.41
N TRP A 48 8.36 20.42 4.74
CA TRP A 48 7.32 19.55 4.13
C TRP A 48 7.83 18.78 2.92
N LEU A 49 8.93 19.23 2.28
CA LEU A 49 9.60 18.57 1.16
C LEU A 49 10.53 17.46 1.63
N ASP A 50 11.10 17.60 2.82
CA ASP A 50 11.86 16.51 3.44
C ASP A 50 10.98 15.28 3.68
N GLN A 51 9.66 15.48 3.79
CA GLN A 51 8.69 14.38 3.87
C GLN A 51 8.61 13.55 2.59
N VAL A 52 9.08 14.03 1.45
CA VAL A 52 9.14 13.29 0.17
C VAL A 52 10.45 12.50 0.02
N LYS A 53 11.51 12.95 0.68
CA LYS A 53 12.78 12.21 0.70
C LYS A 53 12.65 10.98 1.59
N HIS A 54 13.33 9.90 1.22
CA HIS A 54 13.48 8.73 2.10
C HIS A 54 14.76 8.90 2.91
N PRO A 55 14.70 9.47 4.12
CA PRO A 55 15.89 9.67 4.93
C PRO A 55 16.51 8.32 5.30
N MET A 56 17.83 8.26 5.44
CA MET A 56 18.52 7.09 5.99
C MET A 56 18.05 6.81 7.42
N VAL A 57 17.83 7.90 8.17
CA VAL A 57 17.31 7.89 9.54
C VAL A 57 16.20 8.93 9.63
N GLY A 58 15.05 8.52 10.14
CA GLY A 58 13.86 9.35 10.28
C GLY A 58 12.62 8.71 9.65
N PHE A 59 11.51 9.41 9.67
CA PHE A 59 10.22 8.97 9.13
C PHE A 59 9.63 10.08 8.27
N SER A 60 9.36 9.79 7.03
CA SER A 60 8.68 10.69 6.10
C SER A 60 7.28 10.19 5.76
N LEU A 61 6.41 11.08 5.26
CA LEU A 61 5.08 10.70 4.81
C LEU A 61 5.12 9.60 3.72
N TRP A 62 6.17 9.62 2.88
CA TRP A 62 6.36 8.62 1.82
C TRP A 62 6.76 7.24 2.33
N ASP A 63 7.23 7.16 3.57
CA ASP A 63 7.62 5.90 4.17
C ASP A 63 6.43 5.02 4.54
N ILE A 64 5.22 5.60 4.60
CA ILE A 64 3.99 4.87 4.93
C ILE A 64 3.44 4.05 3.74
N ILE A 65 3.76 4.41 2.50
CA ILE A 65 3.16 3.82 1.29
C ILE A 65 3.35 2.31 1.26
N MET A 66 4.59 1.83 1.35
CA MET A 66 4.85 0.39 1.32
C MET A 66 4.21 -0.38 2.50
N PRO A 67 4.34 0.07 3.76
CA PRO A 67 3.58 -0.52 4.88
C PRO A 67 2.08 -0.58 4.63
N LEU A 68 1.51 0.49 4.09
CA LEU A 68 0.08 0.57 3.81
C LEU A 68 -0.35 -0.42 2.73
N PHE A 69 0.45 -0.61 1.67
CA PHE A 69 0.23 -1.67 0.69
C PHE A 69 0.22 -3.07 1.31
N LEU A 70 1.20 -3.37 2.17
CA LEU A 70 1.27 -4.66 2.87
C LEU A 70 0.09 -4.85 3.80
N PHE A 71 -0.25 -3.83 4.58
CA PHE A 71 -1.40 -3.80 5.47
C PHE A 71 -2.70 -4.05 4.71
N MET A 72 -2.92 -3.35 3.58
CA MET A 72 -4.10 -3.51 2.75
C MET A 72 -4.17 -4.85 2.03
N SER A 73 -3.02 -5.43 1.66
CA SER A 73 -2.97 -6.78 1.09
C SER A 73 -3.45 -7.82 2.10
N GLY A 74 -3.02 -7.70 3.36
CA GLY A 74 -3.49 -8.51 4.47
C GLY A 74 -4.97 -8.28 4.78
N ALA A 75 -5.41 -7.03 4.82
CA ALA A 75 -6.81 -6.62 5.04
C ALA A 75 -7.78 -7.21 4.00
N ALA A 76 -7.30 -7.47 2.78
CA ALA A 76 -8.11 -8.06 1.72
C ALA A 76 -8.37 -9.56 1.89
N VAL A 77 -7.48 -10.31 2.55
CA VAL A 77 -7.58 -11.77 2.68
C VAL A 77 -8.86 -12.20 3.39
N PRO A 78 -9.24 -11.66 4.56
CA PRO A 78 -10.46 -12.06 5.28
C PRO A 78 -11.75 -11.86 4.48
N LEU A 79 -11.75 -10.98 3.48
CA LEU A 79 -12.94 -10.65 2.69
C LEU A 79 -13.44 -11.81 1.84
N GLY A 80 -12.54 -12.65 1.35
CA GLY A 80 -12.87 -13.81 0.52
C GLY A 80 -12.54 -15.16 1.14
N PHE A 81 -11.92 -15.17 2.33
CA PHE A 81 -11.36 -16.37 2.95
C PHE A 81 -12.40 -17.44 3.22
N SER A 82 -13.49 -17.10 3.93
CA SER A 82 -14.52 -18.04 4.33
C SER A 82 -15.30 -18.70 3.16
N LYS A 83 -15.28 -18.07 1.98
CA LYS A 83 -15.94 -18.62 0.78
C LYS A 83 -15.16 -19.78 0.16
N ARG A 84 -13.91 -19.97 0.53
CA ARG A 84 -12.99 -20.96 -0.04
C ARG A 84 -12.62 -22.06 0.95
N LEU A 85 -13.32 -22.11 2.08
CA LEU A 85 -13.22 -23.19 3.05
C LEU A 85 -14.43 -24.10 2.92
N ASP A 86 -14.26 -25.39 3.24
CA ASP A 86 -15.37 -26.34 3.36
C ASP A 86 -16.18 -26.10 4.65
N ALA A 87 -17.23 -26.91 4.84
CA ALA A 87 -18.06 -26.83 6.03
C ALA A 87 -17.30 -27.11 7.35
N ASN A 88 -16.17 -27.79 7.28
CA ASN A 88 -15.31 -28.11 8.42
C ASN A 88 -14.18 -27.07 8.62
N GLY A 89 -14.18 -25.98 7.86
CA GLY A 89 -13.15 -24.95 7.93
C GLY A 89 -11.81 -25.32 7.29
N ARG A 90 -11.76 -26.40 6.48
CA ARG A 90 -10.55 -26.85 5.79
C ARG A 90 -10.41 -26.15 4.43
N PRO A 91 -9.17 -25.87 3.98
CA PRO A 91 -8.95 -25.26 2.68
C PRO A 91 -9.34 -26.18 1.53
N THR A 92 -10.19 -25.68 0.63
CA THR A 92 -10.62 -26.41 -0.57
C THR A 92 -9.56 -26.33 -1.68
N ARG A 93 -9.74 -27.13 -2.75
CA ARG A 93 -8.90 -27.03 -3.96
C ARG A 93 -8.97 -25.61 -4.56
N GLU A 94 -10.12 -24.95 -4.47
CA GLU A 94 -10.30 -23.58 -4.94
C GLU A 94 -9.45 -22.59 -4.15
N PHE A 95 -9.31 -22.78 -2.84
CA PHE A 95 -8.41 -21.98 -1.99
C PHE A 95 -6.96 -22.03 -2.50
N TRP A 96 -6.41 -23.22 -2.71
CA TRP A 96 -5.04 -23.42 -3.17
C TRP A 96 -4.82 -22.87 -4.58
N THR A 97 -5.75 -23.16 -5.49
CA THR A 97 -5.67 -22.67 -6.87
C THR A 97 -5.67 -21.14 -6.92
N HIS A 98 -6.53 -20.50 -6.12
CA HIS A 98 -6.59 -19.05 -6.04
C HIS A 98 -5.31 -18.46 -5.43
N LEU A 99 -4.79 -19.08 -4.37
CA LEU A 99 -3.57 -18.63 -3.70
C LEU A 99 -2.38 -18.68 -4.66
N VAL A 100 -2.18 -19.81 -5.34
CA VAL A 100 -1.09 -20.00 -6.29
C VAL A 100 -1.23 -19.07 -7.50
N LYS A 101 -2.41 -18.98 -8.11
CA LYS A 101 -2.65 -18.08 -9.25
C LYS A 101 -2.34 -16.62 -8.89
N ARG A 102 -2.76 -16.17 -7.72
CA ARG A 102 -2.54 -14.80 -7.29
C ARG A 102 -1.08 -14.52 -6.94
N PHE A 103 -0.41 -15.48 -6.30
CA PHE A 103 1.04 -15.41 -6.06
C PHE A 103 1.81 -15.30 -7.36
N LEU A 104 1.56 -16.21 -8.32
CA LEU A 104 2.22 -16.22 -9.60
C LEU A 104 1.98 -14.95 -10.41
N LEU A 105 0.73 -14.44 -10.41
CA LEU A 105 0.40 -13.18 -11.08
C LEU A 105 1.23 -12.02 -10.51
N LEU A 106 1.26 -11.87 -9.20
CA LEU A 106 2.00 -10.78 -8.55
C LEU A 106 3.51 -10.95 -8.72
N TRP A 107 4.01 -12.19 -8.67
CA TRP A 107 5.42 -12.48 -8.88
C TRP A 107 5.85 -12.17 -10.33
N VAL A 108 5.11 -12.63 -11.32
CA VAL A 108 5.37 -12.34 -12.74
C VAL A 108 5.34 -10.83 -12.99
N LEU A 109 4.35 -10.12 -12.46
CA LEU A 109 4.29 -8.66 -12.56
C LEU A 109 5.47 -7.98 -11.86
N SER A 110 5.95 -8.52 -10.73
CA SER A 110 7.13 -7.99 -10.03
C SER A 110 8.40 -8.18 -10.85
N VAL A 111 8.55 -9.34 -11.47
CA VAL A 111 9.66 -9.62 -12.40
C VAL A 111 9.57 -8.72 -13.63
N PHE A 112 8.38 -8.50 -14.16
CA PHE A 112 8.16 -7.60 -15.31
C PHE A 112 8.53 -6.14 -14.96
N THR A 113 8.20 -5.68 -13.74
CA THR A 113 8.44 -4.28 -13.34
C THR A 113 9.87 -4.02 -12.86
N HIS A 114 10.53 -4.99 -12.23
CA HIS A 114 11.83 -4.79 -11.55
C HIS A 114 12.88 -5.85 -11.86
N GLY A 115 12.55 -6.84 -12.69
CA GLY A 115 13.39 -8.04 -12.88
C GLY A 115 14.60 -7.84 -13.76
N ASN A 116 14.63 -6.79 -14.58
CA ASN A 116 15.70 -6.53 -15.56
C ASN A 116 16.05 -7.75 -16.44
N LEU A 117 15.05 -8.57 -16.81
CA LEU A 117 15.27 -9.82 -17.54
C LEU A 117 16.01 -9.61 -18.88
N CYS A 118 15.77 -8.47 -19.54
CA CYS A 118 16.40 -8.14 -20.82
C CYS A 118 17.82 -7.57 -20.66
N ALA A 119 18.36 -7.48 -19.46
CA ALA A 119 19.74 -7.09 -19.26
C ALA A 119 20.72 -8.20 -19.66
N PHE A 120 20.25 -9.46 -19.73
CA PHE A 120 21.06 -10.67 -20.01
C PHE A 120 22.30 -10.80 -19.11
N ASP A 121 22.22 -10.23 -17.92
CA ASP A 121 23.29 -10.16 -16.93
C ASP A 121 22.74 -10.73 -15.60
N PRO A 122 23.27 -11.86 -15.12
CA PRO A 122 22.80 -12.50 -13.89
C PRO A 122 22.90 -11.60 -12.64
N GLU A 123 23.90 -10.69 -12.60
CA GLU A 123 24.09 -9.78 -11.47
C GLU A 123 23.02 -8.67 -11.45
N LYS A 124 22.47 -8.30 -12.60
CA LYS A 124 21.44 -7.29 -12.76
C LYS A 124 20.03 -7.86 -12.76
N THR A 125 19.90 -9.20 -12.86
CA THR A 125 18.60 -9.86 -12.89
C THR A 125 18.05 -10.11 -11.50
N HIS A 126 16.87 -9.57 -11.20
CA HIS A 126 16.26 -9.62 -9.88
C HIS A 126 14.89 -10.29 -9.91
N ILE A 127 14.85 -11.63 -9.91
CA ILE A 127 13.59 -12.41 -9.95
C ILE A 127 12.80 -12.42 -8.64
N PHE A 128 13.41 -12.04 -7.52
CA PHE A 128 12.79 -11.94 -6.19
C PHE A 128 12.94 -10.53 -5.61
N ALA A 129 12.63 -9.52 -6.42
CA ALA A 129 12.71 -8.12 -6.04
C ALA A 129 11.35 -7.41 -6.27
N GLY A 130 11.27 -6.17 -5.81
CA GLY A 130 10.11 -5.31 -6.01
C GLY A 130 9.01 -5.47 -4.95
N ALA A 131 8.20 -4.43 -4.84
CA ALA A 131 7.12 -4.36 -3.86
C ALA A 131 6.05 -5.44 -4.09
N LEU A 132 5.73 -5.77 -5.35
CA LEU A 132 4.72 -6.76 -5.68
C LEU A 132 5.11 -8.18 -5.23
N PHE A 133 6.40 -8.53 -5.27
CA PHE A 133 6.88 -9.81 -4.74
C PHE A 133 6.65 -9.90 -3.22
N VAL A 134 6.99 -8.86 -2.49
CA VAL A 134 6.79 -8.82 -1.03
C VAL A 134 5.32 -8.90 -0.67
N ILE A 135 4.45 -8.22 -1.43
CA ILE A 135 3.00 -8.30 -1.30
C ILE A 135 2.49 -9.72 -1.59
N ALA A 136 3.04 -10.40 -2.60
CA ALA A 136 2.68 -11.78 -2.92
C ALA A 136 3.00 -12.72 -1.76
N VAL A 137 4.21 -12.62 -1.20
CA VAL A 137 4.63 -13.42 -0.04
C VAL A 137 3.79 -13.11 1.19
N ALA A 138 3.54 -11.82 1.48
CA ALA A 138 2.70 -11.38 2.59
C ALA A 138 1.27 -11.97 2.49
N MET A 139 0.70 -11.97 1.29
CA MET A 139 -0.63 -12.53 1.04
C MET A 139 -0.65 -14.05 1.27
N VAL A 140 0.37 -14.79 0.83
CA VAL A 140 0.49 -16.23 1.11
C VAL A 140 0.60 -16.45 2.62
N PHE A 141 1.49 -15.72 3.29
CA PHE A 141 1.67 -15.81 4.72
C PHE A 141 0.35 -15.59 5.48
N VAL A 142 -0.37 -14.50 5.20
CA VAL A 142 -1.65 -14.20 5.86
C VAL A 142 -2.70 -15.26 5.56
N SER A 143 -2.73 -15.79 4.33
CA SER A 143 -3.70 -16.83 3.95
C SER A 143 -3.47 -18.12 4.75
N LEU A 144 -2.21 -18.53 4.92
CA LEU A 144 -1.83 -19.70 5.74
C LEU A 144 -2.04 -19.43 7.24
N TRP A 145 -1.65 -18.25 7.71
CA TRP A 145 -1.84 -17.82 9.09
C TRP A 145 -3.32 -17.79 9.50
N MET A 146 -4.22 -17.42 8.60
CA MET A 146 -5.67 -17.45 8.86
C MET A 146 -6.25 -18.86 9.00
N LEU A 147 -5.55 -19.91 8.54
CA LEU A 147 -5.94 -21.30 8.77
C LEU A 147 -5.71 -21.76 10.23
N ILE A 148 -4.95 -21.01 11.01
CA ILE A 148 -4.70 -21.31 12.42
C ILE A 148 -6.02 -21.13 13.19
N PRO A 149 -6.57 -22.18 13.83
CA PRO A 149 -7.88 -22.09 14.47
C PRO A 149 -7.87 -21.25 15.74
N SER A 150 -6.74 -21.16 16.42
CA SER A 150 -6.61 -20.44 17.69
C SER A 150 -6.45 -18.94 17.47
N ARG A 151 -7.44 -18.15 17.90
CA ARG A 151 -7.38 -16.69 17.86
C ARG A 151 -6.21 -16.12 18.66
N ARG A 152 -5.87 -16.75 19.77
CA ARG A 152 -4.72 -16.32 20.60
C ARG A 152 -3.41 -16.46 19.81
N VAL A 153 -3.21 -17.58 19.13
CA VAL A 153 -2.03 -17.81 18.29
C VAL A 153 -1.99 -16.82 17.11
N GLN A 154 -3.13 -16.53 16.49
CA GLN A 154 -3.21 -15.52 15.43
C GLN A 154 -2.76 -14.13 15.90
N VAL A 155 -3.03 -13.73 17.14
CA VAL A 155 -2.59 -12.44 17.69
C VAL A 155 -1.13 -12.49 18.13
N VAL A 156 -0.71 -13.57 18.80
CA VAL A 156 0.62 -13.68 19.38
C VAL A 156 1.72 -13.88 18.32
N LEU A 157 1.44 -14.65 17.26
CA LEU A 157 2.45 -14.97 16.23
C LEU A 157 3.08 -13.74 15.56
N PRO A 158 2.33 -12.73 15.10
CA PRO A 158 2.94 -11.50 14.57
C PRO A 158 3.77 -10.73 15.60
N ILE A 159 3.39 -10.76 16.86
CA ILE A 159 4.16 -10.14 17.96
C ILE A 159 5.48 -10.88 18.17
N VAL A 160 5.46 -12.22 18.21
CA VAL A 160 6.67 -13.05 18.32
C VAL A 160 7.58 -12.81 17.12
N LEU A 161 7.03 -12.74 15.89
CA LEU A 161 7.79 -12.44 14.69
C LEU A 161 8.42 -11.03 14.76
N TYR A 162 7.70 -10.05 15.29
CA TYR A 162 8.24 -8.71 15.50
C TYR A 162 9.41 -8.71 16.48
N VAL A 163 9.27 -9.38 17.62
CA VAL A 163 10.33 -9.47 18.64
C VAL A 163 11.55 -10.22 18.09
N ALA A 164 11.33 -11.35 17.41
CA ALA A 164 12.40 -12.11 16.77
C ALA A 164 13.13 -11.29 15.70
N TYR A 165 12.38 -10.58 14.87
CA TYR A 165 12.92 -9.65 13.88
C TYR A 165 13.74 -8.54 14.53
N ALA A 166 13.22 -7.87 15.57
CA ALA A 166 13.90 -6.81 16.26
C ALA A 166 15.23 -7.28 16.91
N ALA A 167 15.25 -8.52 17.45
CA ALA A 167 16.43 -9.13 18.05
C ALA A 167 17.50 -9.55 17.03
N THR A 168 17.08 -10.07 15.86
CA THR A 168 17.99 -10.64 14.87
C THR A 168 18.49 -9.61 13.85
N ARG A 169 17.86 -8.45 13.75
CA ARG A 169 18.17 -7.41 12.76
C ARG A 169 19.63 -6.92 12.80
N GLN A 170 20.22 -6.85 13.97
CA GLN A 170 21.60 -6.40 14.14
C GLN A 170 22.64 -7.41 13.63
N VAL A 171 22.23 -8.67 13.44
CA VAL A 171 23.14 -9.77 13.07
C VAL A 171 23.13 -10.04 11.56
N TRP A 172 22.10 -9.59 10.82
CA TRP A 172 21.85 -10.02 9.45
C TRP A 172 21.83 -8.85 8.45
N ASP A 173 22.99 -8.23 8.27
CA ASP A 173 23.16 -7.24 7.21
C ASP A 173 23.20 -7.90 5.81
N GLY A 174 22.46 -7.33 4.86
CA GLY A 174 22.41 -7.79 3.46
C GLY A 174 21.39 -8.88 3.12
N CYS A 175 20.71 -9.49 4.09
CA CYS A 175 19.69 -10.51 3.85
C CYS A 175 18.30 -9.91 3.59
N LYS A 176 17.52 -10.50 2.66
CA LYS A 176 16.11 -10.13 2.40
C LYS A 176 15.13 -10.64 3.45
N LEU A 177 15.56 -11.49 4.37
CA LEU A 177 14.73 -12.08 5.41
C LEU A 177 14.03 -11.03 6.30
N PRO A 178 14.68 -9.92 6.70
CA PRO A 178 14.02 -8.88 7.47
C PRO A 178 12.77 -8.30 6.80
N MET A 179 12.80 -8.14 5.47
CA MET A 179 11.67 -7.63 4.71
C MET A 179 10.48 -8.61 4.70
N LEU A 180 10.75 -9.90 4.64
CA LEU A 180 9.72 -10.95 4.72
C LEU A 180 9.13 -11.05 6.12
N MET A 181 9.96 -10.96 7.16
CA MET A 181 9.50 -10.94 8.55
C MET A 181 8.65 -9.68 8.83
N TYR A 182 9.06 -8.53 8.33
CA TYR A 182 8.29 -7.28 8.38
C TYR A 182 6.91 -7.45 7.73
N ALA A 183 6.86 -8.07 6.55
CA ALA A 183 5.61 -8.37 5.87
C ALA A 183 4.71 -9.31 6.69
N GLY A 184 5.33 -10.27 7.41
CA GLY A 184 4.66 -11.20 8.34
C GLY A 184 4.10 -10.53 9.60
N VAL A 185 4.48 -9.29 9.88
CA VAL A 185 3.92 -8.47 10.98
C VAL A 185 2.83 -7.54 10.46
N VAL A 186 3.13 -6.79 9.40
CA VAL A 186 2.26 -5.72 8.91
C VAL A 186 0.98 -6.26 8.24
N ALA A 187 1.09 -7.29 7.42
CA ALA A 187 -0.07 -7.82 6.72
C ALA A 187 -1.09 -8.53 7.64
N PRO A 188 -0.70 -9.36 8.63
CA PRO A 188 -1.63 -9.87 9.64
C PRO A 188 -2.34 -8.78 10.44
N ALA A 189 -1.67 -7.66 10.75
CA ALA A 189 -2.32 -6.54 11.43
C ALA A 189 -3.49 -5.98 10.60
N GLY A 190 -3.34 -5.87 9.27
CA GLY A 190 -4.42 -5.50 8.37
C GLY A 190 -5.58 -6.50 8.39
N ALA A 191 -5.27 -7.80 8.38
CA ALA A 191 -6.29 -8.85 8.47
C ALA A 191 -7.05 -8.81 9.81
N LEU A 192 -6.35 -8.60 10.94
CA LEU A 192 -6.95 -8.44 12.27
C LEU A 192 -7.85 -7.22 12.33
N ALA A 193 -7.42 -6.09 11.78
CA ALA A 193 -8.21 -4.85 11.75
C ALA A 193 -9.54 -5.04 11.00
N VAL A 194 -9.52 -5.72 9.83
CA VAL A 194 -10.75 -6.00 9.08
C VAL A 194 -11.65 -7.01 9.78
N GLN A 195 -11.08 -8.03 10.40
CA GLN A 195 -11.88 -8.98 11.22
C GLN A 195 -12.55 -8.25 12.40
N TYR A 196 -11.85 -7.30 13.03
CA TYR A 196 -12.41 -6.47 14.09
C TYR A 196 -13.55 -5.56 13.59
N ILE A 197 -13.35 -4.89 12.45
CA ILE A 197 -14.39 -4.07 11.80
C ILE A 197 -15.65 -4.90 11.51
N ARG A 198 -15.49 -6.14 11.09
CA ARG A 198 -16.61 -7.07 10.78
C ARG A 198 -17.27 -7.69 12.00
N GLY A 199 -16.65 -7.63 13.16
CA GLY A 199 -17.22 -8.12 14.42
C GLY A 199 -18.46 -7.34 14.83
N ALA A 200 -19.11 -7.76 15.92
CA ALA A 200 -20.20 -7.03 16.55
C ALA A 200 -19.72 -5.71 17.17
N GLY A 201 -20.60 -4.75 17.34
CA GLY A 201 -20.35 -3.48 18.00
C GLY A 201 -20.55 -2.25 17.13
N SER A 202 -20.62 -1.09 17.78
CA SER A 202 -20.83 0.21 17.15
C SER A 202 -19.65 0.61 16.25
N GLY A 203 -19.96 1.14 15.07
CA GLY A 203 -18.93 1.59 14.11
C GLY A 203 -18.03 2.69 14.68
N GLY A 204 -18.58 3.62 15.45
CA GLY A 204 -17.81 4.68 16.10
C GLY A 204 -16.82 4.14 17.13
N CYS A 205 -17.23 3.19 17.98
CA CYS A 205 -16.32 2.55 18.94
C CYS A 205 -15.20 1.79 18.24
N LYS A 206 -15.50 1.10 17.13
CA LYS A 206 -14.48 0.40 16.33
C LYS A 206 -13.45 1.36 15.74
N ALA A 207 -13.91 2.49 15.18
CA ALA A 207 -13.02 3.51 14.66
C ALA A 207 -12.13 4.09 15.77
N LEU A 208 -12.71 4.38 16.95
CA LEU A 208 -11.98 4.91 18.10
C LEU A 208 -10.93 3.91 18.62
N MET A 209 -11.28 2.62 18.72
CA MET A 209 -10.33 1.57 19.13
C MET A 209 -9.17 1.40 18.16
N LEU A 210 -9.45 1.41 16.84
CA LEU A 210 -8.41 1.37 15.82
C LEU A 210 -7.51 2.61 15.89
N ALA A 211 -8.10 3.79 16.09
CA ALA A 211 -7.35 5.02 16.24
C ALA A 211 -6.51 5.04 17.54
N GLY A 212 -7.06 4.56 18.64
CA GLY A 212 -6.35 4.46 19.93
C GLY A 212 -5.17 3.48 19.86
N LEU A 213 -5.37 2.29 19.24
CA LEU A 213 -4.30 1.34 19.01
C LEU A 213 -3.24 1.91 18.04
N GLY A 214 -3.68 2.61 16.99
CA GLY A 214 -2.79 3.28 16.05
C GLY A 214 -1.93 4.34 16.74
N ALA A 215 -2.53 5.19 17.57
CA ALA A 215 -1.82 6.21 18.35
C ALA A 215 -0.83 5.57 19.36
N ALA A 216 -1.22 4.49 20.03
CA ALA A 216 -0.35 3.78 20.96
C ALA A 216 0.88 3.16 20.25
N LEU A 217 0.67 2.53 19.09
CA LEU A 217 1.77 1.96 18.30
C LEU A 217 2.69 3.07 17.74
N LEU A 218 2.11 4.19 17.34
CA LEU A 218 2.87 5.35 16.89
C LEU A 218 3.74 5.89 18.02
N ALA A 219 3.15 6.13 19.19
CA ALA A 219 3.87 6.57 20.38
C ALA A 219 4.98 5.58 20.80
N PHE A 220 4.71 4.29 20.73
CA PHE A 220 5.71 3.25 21.00
C PHE A 220 6.88 3.29 20.01
N GLY A 221 6.60 3.40 18.69
CA GLY A 221 7.63 3.50 17.67
C GLY A 221 8.51 4.75 17.82
N TRP A 222 7.90 5.89 18.08
CA TRP A 222 8.63 7.15 18.35
C TRP A 222 9.37 7.09 19.70
N GLY A 223 8.78 6.51 20.73
CA GLY A 223 9.42 6.31 22.02
C GLY A 223 10.65 5.39 21.93
N LEU A 224 10.65 4.42 21.01
CA LEU A 224 11.79 3.51 20.79
C LEU A 224 12.90 4.16 19.92
N SER A 225 12.57 5.21 19.17
CA SER A 225 13.48 5.86 18.20
C SER A 225 14.80 6.39 18.77
N PRO A 226 14.90 6.88 20.04
CA PRO A 226 16.17 7.29 20.61
C PRO A 226 17.20 6.15 20.78
N TRP A 227 16.73 4.92 21.00
CA TRP A 227 17.60 3.75 21.17
C TRP A 227 17.81 2.98 19.85
N VAL A 228 16.77 2.94 19.02
CA VAL A 228 16.79 2.28 17.70
C VAL A 228 16.37 3.29 16.65
N PRO A 229 17.31 3.94 15.95
CA PRO A 229 16.99 4.96 14.96
C PRO A 229 15.98 4.47 13.93
N MET A 230 14.98 5.31 13.65
CA MET A 230 13.90 4.98 12.74
C MET A 230 14.42 4.97 11.30
N SER A 231 14.32 3.86 10.57
CA SER A 231 14.76 3.74 9.20
C SER A 231 13.91 2.76 8.41
N LYS A 232 13.32 3.24 7.32
CA LYS A 232 12.61 2.40 6.34
C LYS A 232 13.55 1.46 5.60
N ARG A 233 14.73 1.94 5.20
CA ARG A 233 15.72 1.12 4.47
C ARG A 233 16.14 -0.10 5.27
N LEU A 234 16.33 0.11 6.56
CA LEU A 234 16.70 -0.94 7.49
C LEU A 234 15.49 -1.69 8.04
N MET A 235 14.26 -1.25 7.79
CA MET A 235 13.06 -1.80 8.44
C MET A 235 13.24 -1.89 9.97
N SER A 236 13.71 -0.79 10.61
CA SER A 236 14.11 -0.83 12.01
C SER A 236 12.96 -1.21 12.95
N ALA A 237 13.31 -1.70 14.15
CA ALA A 237 12.31 -2.08 15.15
C ALA A 237 11.42 -0.92 15.59
N SER A 238 11.92 0.32 15.58
CA SER A 238 11.13 1.53 15.85
C SER A 238 10.23 1.92 14.67
N PHE A 239 10.66 1.66 13.43
CA PHE A 239 9.90 1.98 12.22
C PHE A 239 8.62 1.15 12.10
N THR A 240 8.68 -0.16 12.39
CA THR A 240 7.55 -1.08 12.22
C THR A 240 6.30 -0.67 13.00
N PRO A 241 6.35 -0.42 14.33
CA PRO A 241 5.16 0.02 15.06
C PRO A 241 4.72 1.42 14.68
N ALA A 242 5.63 2.34 14.36
CA ALA A 242 5.26 3.67 13.87
C ALA A 242 4.49 3.60 12.54
N ALA A 243 4.97 2.81 11.58
CA ALA A 243 4.29 2.59 10.31
C ALA A 243 2.93 1.92 10.47
N LEU A 244 2.82 0.88 11.33
CA LEU A 244 1.54 0.25 11.68
C LEU A 244 0.57 1.23 12.34
N GLY A 245 1.07 2.09 13.22
CA GLY A 245 0.29 3.13 13.86
C GLY A 245 -0.38 4.04 12.82
N TRP A 246 0.38 4.51 11.84
CA TRP A 246 -0.15 5.32 10.74
C TRP A 246 -1.14 4.54 9.86
N CYS A 247 -0.89 3.27 9.55
CA CYS A 247 -1.82 2.43 8.79
C CYS A 247 -3.17 2.29 9.50
N LEU A 248 -3.16 2.08 10.82
CA LEU A 248 -4.38 1.95 11.61
C LEU A 248 -5.12 3.28 11.74
N LEU A 249 -4.42 4.41 11.93
CA LEU A 249 -5.01 5.75 11.97
C LEU A 249 -5.67 6.08 10.63
N ALA A 250 -4.99 5.81 9.51
CA ALA A 250 -5.54 6.03 8.17
C ALA A 250 -6.78 5.16 7.92
N LEU A 251 -6.73 3.87 8.31
CA LEU A 251 -7.90 2.99 8.23
C LEU A 251 -9.04 3.48 9.12
N ALA A 252 -8.77 3.88 10.36
CA ALA A 252 -9.78 4.38 11.29
C ALA A 252 -10.47 5.63 10.75
N ALA A 253 -9.69 6.58 10.19
CA ALA A 253 -10.22 7.80 9.58
C ALA A 253 -11.10 7.47 8.35
N CYS A 254 -10.59 6.67 7.41
CA CYS A 254 -11.37 6.25 6.23
C CYS A 254 -12.63 5.49 6.63
N TYR A 255 -12.55 4.57 7.61
CA TYR A 255 -13.68 3.80 8.10
C TYR A 255 -14.74 4.69 8.75
N TYR A 256 -14.33 5.60 9.63
CA TYR A 256 -15.24 6.51 10.29
C TYR A 256 -15.95 7.45 9.31
N LEU A 257 -15.19 8.05 8.38
CA LEU A 257 -15.76 8.99 7.42
C LEU A 257 -16.66 8.29 6.39
N ALA A 258 -16.17 7.20 5.76
CA ALA A 258 -16.80 6.60 4.61
C ALA A 258 -17.87 5.53 4.96
N ASP A 259 -17.62 4.69 5.99
CA ASP A 259 -18.55 3.60 6.35
C ASP A 259 -19.46 3.97 7.54
N VAL A 260 -18.98 4.76 8.52
CA VAL A 260 -19.80 5.15 9.68
C VAL A 260 -20.61 6.42 9.39
N LYS A 261 -19.97 7.48 8.88
CA LYS A 261 -20.65 8.75 8.54
C LYS A 261 -21.27 8.76 7.15
N GLY A 262 -20.92 7.79 6.29
CA GLY A 262 -21.43 7.69 4.93
C GLY A 262 -20.95 8.80 3.97
N TRP A 263 -19.88 9.51 4.32
CA TRP A 263 -19.34 10.58 3.48
C TRP A 263 -18.59 9.99 2.27
N ARG A 264 -19.21 10.15 1.10
CA ARG A 264 -18.68 9.65 -0.17
C ARG A 264 -18.41 10.75 -1.21
N ARG A 265 -18.65 12.01 -0.83
CA ARG A 265 -18.42 13.16 -1.74
C ARG A 265 -16.93 13.34 -1.99
N GLY A 266 -16.55 13.52 -3.27
CA GLY A 266 -15.15 13.74 -3.67
C GLY A 266 -14.27 12.48 -3.64
N THR A 267 -14.78 11.31 -3.25
CA THR A 267 -13.97 10.08 -3.16
C THR A 267 -13.83 9.32 -4.46
N TRP A 268 -14.44 9.81 -5.56
CA TRP A 268 -14.52 9.09 -6.83
C TRP A 268 -13.14 8.76 -7.43
N ILE A 269 -12.19 9.70 -7.36
CA ILE A 269 -10.84 9.52 -7.89
C ILE A 269 -10.09 8.44 -7.08
N PHE A 270 -10.14 8.51 -5.76
CA PHE A 270 -9.51 7.50 -4.91
C PHE A 270 -10.14 6.12 -5.09
N THR A 271 -11.47 6.04 -5.21
CA THR A 271 -12.12 4.76 -5.47
C THR A 271 -11.81 4.21 -6.86
N LEU A 272 -11.60 5.05 -7.87
CA LEU A 272 -11.12 4.65 -9.19
C LEU A 272 -9.72 4.00 -9.09
N TYR A 273 -8.78 4.70 -8.48
CA TYR A 273 -7.42 4.18 -8.26
C TYR A 273 -7.42 2.91 -7.38
N GLY A 274 -8.27 2.84 -6.35
CA GLY A 274 -8.39 1.67 -5.48
C GLY A 274 -8.94 0.43 -6.20
N GLN A 275 -9.90 0.60 -7.11
CA GLN A 275 -10.46 -0.48 -7.92
C GLN A 275 -9.48 -0.96 -8.99
N CYS A 276 -8.64 -0.07 -9.52
CA CYS A 276 -7.64 -0.34 -10.56
C CYS A 276 -6.20 -0.35 -10.00
N SER A 277 -6.00 -0.56 -8.72
CA SER A 277 -4.73 -0.34 -8.02
C SER A 277 -3.53 -1.05 -8.64
N LEU A 278 -3.67 -2.31 -9.02
CA LEU A 278 -2.61 -3.08 -9.66
C LEU A 278 -2.28 -2.54 -11.07
N VAL A 279 -3.31 -2.18 -11.82
CA VAL A 279 -3.15 -1.61 -13.17
C VAL A 279 -2.50 -0.24 -13.08
N ALA A 280 -2.94 0.61 -12.14
CA ALA A 280 -2.36 1.93 -11.91
C ALA A 280 -0.87 1.85 -11.54
N TYR A 281 -0.50 0.90 -10.68
CA TYR A 281 0.90 0.66 -10.30
C TYR A 281 1.76 0.22 -11.50
N VAL A 282 1.29 -0.78 -12.27
CA VAL A 282 2.04 -1.29 -13.42
C VAL A 282 2.17 -0.22 -14.52
N ILE A 283 1.11 0.55 -14.75
CA ILE A 283 1.13 1.66 -15.71
C ILE A 283 2.17 2.69 -15.28
N ASP A 284 2.17 3.10 -14.03
CA ASP A 284 3.11 4.11 -13.54
C ASP A 284 4.56 3.61 -13.64
N GLU A 285 4.85 2.38 -13.21
CA GLU A 285 6.22 1.83 -13.22
C GLU A 285 6.76 1.64 -14.64
N GLN A 286 5.95 1.11 -15.57
CA GLN A 286 6.44 0.68 -16.89
C GLN A 286 6.19 1.70 -18.00
N PHE A 287 5.11 2.46 -17.91
CA PHE A 287 4.67 3.34 -19.00
C PHE A 287 4.81 4.83 -18.68
N ARG A 288 5.49 5.19 -17.58
CA ARG A 288 5.73 6.59 -17.21
C ARG A 288 6.38 7.41 -18.35
N PRO A 289 7.41 6.90 -19.09
CA PRO A 289 7.95 7.62 -20.23
C PRO A 289 6.93 7.86 -21.36
N THR A 290 6.06 6.88 -21.61
CA THR A 290 4.99 6.97 -22.62
C THR A 290 3.96 8.04 -22.23
N PHE A 291 3.54 8.07 -20.95
CA PHE A 291 2.64 9.11 -20.46
C PHE A 291 3.26 10.49 -20.50
N ARG A 292 4.58 10.58 -20.24
CA ARG A 292 5.35 11.81 -20.38
C ARG A 292 5.32 12.30 -21.82
N ALA A 293 5.67 11.45 -22.79
CA ALA A 293 5.64 11.80 -24.21
C ALA A 293 4.24 12.18 -24.69
N ALA A 294 3.19 11.54 -24.17
CA ALA A 294 1.80 11.88 -24.48
C ALA A 294 1.37 13.23 -23.87
N ALA A 295 1.94 13.63 -22.74
CA ALA A 295 1.63 14.90 -22.08
C ALA A 295 2.41 16.09 -22.64
N GLU A 296 3.62 15.89 -23.14
CA GLU A 296 4.50 16.95 -23.65
C GLU A 296 3.84 17.86 -24.70
N PRO A 297 3.08 17.37 -25.71
CA PRO A 297 2.44 18.22 -26.70
C PRO A 297 1.45 19.23 -26.10
N PHE A 298 0.83 18.92 -24.98
CA PHE A 298 -0.13 19.80 -24.31
C PHE A 298 0.54 20.98 -23.58
N ILE A 299 1.83 20.87 -23.28
CA ILE A 299 2.55 21.86 -22.47
C ILE A 299 3.62 22.65 -23.24
N VAL A 300 3.81 22.38 -24.55
CA VAL A 300 4.84 23.02 -25.38
C VAL A 300 4.82 24.55 -25.30
N GLY A 301 3.64 25.17 -25.25
CA GLY A 301 3.46 26.61 -25.14
C GLY A 301 3.54 27.18 -23.70
N PHE A 302 3.46 26.34 -22.67
CA PHE A 302 3.38 26.79 -21.27
C PHE A 302 4.62 27.55 -20.78
N PRO A 303 5.87 27.19 -21.18
CA PRO A 303 7.04 27.94 -20.79
C PRO A 303 7.02 29.40 -21.20
N GLN A 304 6.35 29.73 -22.32
CA GLN A 304 6.22 31.11 -22.79
C GLN A 304 5.27 31.96 -21.92
N TRP A 305 4.26 31.32 -21.29
CA TRP A 305 3.24 31.99 -20.48
C TRP A 305 3.60 32.03 -19.00
N PHE A 306 4.18 30.97 -18.48
CA PHE A 306 4.43 30.79 -17.04
C PHE A 306 5.91 30.74 -16.67
N GLY A 307 6.80 30.66 -17.68
CA GLY A 307 8.23 30.47 -17.51
C GLY A 307 8.67 28.99 -17.47
N PRO A 308 9.92 28.70 -17.89
CA PRO A 308 10.42 27.34 -18.09
C PRO A 308 10.48 26.51 -16.80
N LYS A 309 10.65 27.15 -15.64
CA LYS A 309 10.75 26.47 -14.35
C LYS A 309 9.47 25.73 -13.94
N TYR A 310 8.30 26.13 -14.46
CA TYR A 310 7.01 25.52 -14.14
C TYR A 310 6.65 24.33 -15.05
N GLN A 311 7.44 24.10 -16.10
CA GLN A 311 7.13 23.09 -17.13
C GLN A 311 6.95 21.69 -16.53
N GLU A 312 7.84 21.26 -15.66
CA GLU A 312 7.75 19.94 -15.02
C GLU A 312 6.49 19.79 -14.16
N MET A 313 6.09 20.83 -13.45
CA MET A 313 4.85 20.80 -12.64
C MET A 313 3.61 20.60 -13.52
N PHE A 314 3.49 21.37 -14.61
CA PHE A 314 2.37 21.23 -15.54
C PHE A 314 2.41 19.88 -16.24
N LEU A 315 3.59 19.39 -16.62
CA LEU A 315 3.77 18.08 -17.22
C LEU A 315 3.17 16.98 -16.32
N TRP A 316 3.49 16.99 -15.04
CA TRP A 316 2.95 16.02 -14.08
C TRP A 316 1.44 16.13 -13.92
N VAL A 317 0.87 17.35 -13.94
CA VAL A 317 -0.58 17.54 -13.90
C VAL A 317 -1.26 16.87 -15.09
N PHE A 318 -0.71 17.06 -16.31
CA PHE A 318 -1.24 16.42 -17.51
C PHE A 318 -1.05 14.90 -17.51
N MET A 319 0.11 14.41 -17.07
CA MET A 319 0.34 12.97 -16.92
C MET A 319 -0.67 12.33 -15.98
N ILE A 320 -0.95 12.94 -14.83
CA ILE A 320 -1.96 12.47 -13.87
C ILE A 320 -3.35 12.48 -14.52
N ALA A 321 -3.70 13.50 -15.27
CA ALA A 321 -4.97 13.58 -15.97
C ALA A 321 -5.13 12.45 -17.00
N ILE A 322 -4.10 12.22 -17.84
CA ILE A 322 -4.07 11.14 -18.83
C ILE A 322 -4.16 9.77 -18.15
N GLN A 323 -3.36 9.54 -17.10
CA GLN A 323 -3.40 8.29 -16.34
C GLN A 323 -4.77 8.05 -15.72
N THR A 324 -5.37 9.07 -15.10
CA THR A 324 -6.72 8.99 -14.54
C THR A 324 -7.76 8.66 -15.61
N PHE A 325 -7.66 9.27 -16.79
CA PHE A 325 -8.54 9.00 -17.91
C PHE A 325 -8.41 7.56 -18.43
N VAL A 326 -7.19 7.05 -18.58
CA VAL A 326 -6.93 5.66 -18.98
C VAL A 326 -7.51 4.68 -17.95
N LEU A 327 -7.33 4.93 -16.65
CA LEU A 327 -7.92 4.10 -15.59
C LEU A 327 -9.45 4.16 -15.59
N TYR A 328 -10.03 5.32 -15.92
CA TYR A 328 -11.47 5.46 -16.06
C TYR A 328 -12.01 4.60 -17.21
N LEU A 329 -11.39 4.69 -18.40
CA LEU A 329 -11.75 3.88 -19.56
C LEU A 329 -11.60 2.39 -19.28
N TRP A 330 -10.51 1.98 -18.64
CA TRP A 330 -10.29 0.60 -18.22
C TRP A 330 -11.39 0.08 -17.30
N ARG A 331 -11.79 0.88 -16.31
CA ARG A 331 -12.89 0.52 -15.41
C ARG A 331 -14.22 0.39 -16.16
N GLU A 332 -14.55 1.31 -17.06
CA GLU A 332 -15.79 1.27 -17.82
C GLU A 332 -15.86 0.07 -18.79
N SER A 333 -14.75 -0.27 -19.45
CA SER A 333 -14.65 -1.49 -20.27
C SER A 333 -14.99 -2.74 -19.45
N ARG A 334 -14.38 -2.88 -18.27
CA ARG A 334 -14.65 -4.00 -17.35
C ARG A 334 -16.08 -4.05 -16.78
N ARG A 335 -16.80 -2.93 -16.80
CA ARG A 335 -18.21 -2.88 -16.40
C ARG A 335 -19.16 -3.39 -17.49
N LYS A 336 -18.80 -3.20 -18.74
CA LYS A 336 -19.59 -3.66 -19.89
C LYS A 336 -19.47 -5.17 -20.13
N GLU A 337 -18.36 -5.79 -19.70
CA GLU A 337 -18.10 -7.23 -19.81
C GLU A 337 -18.83 -8.08 -18.74
N LYS A 338 -19.44 -7.46 -17.71
CA LYS A 338 -20.19 -8.11 -16.63
C LYS A 338 -21.69 -7.97 -16.78
#